data_d734fa8f61d6d95598a9897ea30749c8
#
_entry.id   d734fa8f61d6d95598a9897ea30749c8
#
_cell.length_a   1.000
_cell.length_b   1.000
_cell.length_c   1.000
_cell.angle_alpha   90.00
_cell.angle_beta   90.00
_cell.angle_gamma   90.00
#
_symmetry.space_group_name_H-M   'P 1'
#
loop_
_entity.id
_entity.type
_entity.pdbx_description
1 polymer ?
#
loop_
_entity_poly.entity_id
_entity_poly.type
_entity_poly.pdbx_seq_one_letter_code
_entity_poly.pdbx_strand_id
1 'polypeptide(L)'
;MKNLVTQWYEEKKHVDEMLEWNPTLKEWEKTVTGYFPAGAKILDIGCGLGREAFILSDMGFDVTGVDISKEVIAQVRHLAAARGYEVPFLEYNGKELPFPDESFDVVLVWAQTFGLLYGEEYKRECLAEWKRVLKKDGLVSFSAHDYRYLREHHPDCLEGRKFYPYANAEIYWEAFEAPEIIRFADGAGLEVVLYGKGKIYKPEDGTVLHCLCRK
;
A
#
# COMPACT_ATOMS: atom_id res chain seq x y z
N MET A 1 -5.51 -4.70 -22.45
CA MET A 1 -4.04 -4.64 -22.22
C MET A 1 -3.82 -4.86 -20.74
N LYS A 2 -2.90 -5.77 -20.35
CA LYS A 2 -2.50 -5.89 -18.95
C LYS A 2 -1.90 -4.55 -18.49
N ASN A 3 -2.20 -4.15 -17.27
CA ASN A 3 -1.60 -2.97 -16.65
C ASN A 3 -0.09 -3.21 -16.51
N LEU A 4 0.73 -2.19 -16.75
CA LEU A 4 2.19 -2.24 -16.59
C LEU A 4 2.60 -2.76 -15.20
N VAL A 5 1.90 -2.32 -14.18
CA VAL A 5 2.12 -2.76 -12.78
C VAL A 5 1.88 -4.27 -12.64
N THR A 6 0.76 -4.78 -13.20
CA THR A 6 0.46 -6.23 -13.16
C THR A 6 1.54 -7.04 -13.89
N GLN A 7 1.98 -6.60 -15.07
CA GLN A 7 3.02 -7.28 -15.81
C GLN A 7 4.33 -7.37 -15.04
N TRP A 8 4.71 -6.28 -14.35
CA TRP A 8 5.92 -6.24 -13.53
C TRP A 8 5.90 -7.26 -12.40
N TYR A 9 4.80 -7.30 -11.63
CA TYR A 9 4.67 -8.22 -10.50
C TYR A 9 4.36 -9.68 -10.88
N GLU A 10 4.14 -9.97 -12.17
CA GLU A 10 4.08 -11.33 -12.69
C GLU A 10 5.49 -11.90 -13.02
N GLU A 11 6.54 -11.08 -13.04
CA GLU A 11 7.91 -11.55 -13.25
C GLU A 11 8.48 -12.18 -11.97
N LYS A 12 8.92 -13.44 -12.06
CA LYS A 12 9.44 -14.21 -10.93
C LYS A 12 10.49 -13.47 -10.09
N LYS A 13 11.42 -12.73 -10.74
CA LYS A 13 12.48 -12.00 -10.03
C LYS A 13 11.95 -10.98 -9.02
N HIS A 14 10.83 -10.30 -9.35
CA HIS A 14 10.23 -9.30 -8.46
C HIS A 14 9.45 -9.93 -7.33
N VAL A 15 8.88 -11.11 -7.60
CA VAL A 15 8.27 -11.93 -6.55
C VAL A 15 9.33 -12.44 -5.58
N ASP A 16 10.46 -12.95 -6.10
CA ASP A 16 11.58 -13.42 -5.27
C ASP A 16 12.15 -12.28 -4.39
N GLU A 17 12.26 -11.05 -4.92
CA GLU A 17 12.64 -9.86 -4.13
C GLU A 17 11.68 -9.58 -2.96
N MET A 18 10.37 -9.72 -3.17
CA MET A 18 9.39 -9.53 -2.09
C MET A 18 9.53 -10.56 -0.97
N LEU A 19 10.00 -11.78 -1.27
CA LEU A 19 10.26 -12.82 -0.27
C LEU A 19 11.42 -12.48 0.66
N GLU A 20 12.37 -11.66 0.21
CA GLU A 20 13.53 -11.23 0.98
C GLU A 20 13.23 -10.04 1.92
N TRP A 21 12.06 -9.45 1.80
CA TRP A 21 11.70 -8.28 2.62
C TRP A 21 11.61 -8.67 4.10
N ASN A 22 12.20 -7.81 4.94
CA ASN A 22 12.18 -8.01 6.38
C ASN A 22 10.75 -8.14 6.91
N PRO A 23 10.39 -9.26 7.56
CA PRO A 23 9.04 -9.54 8.05
C PRO A 23 8.71 -8.79 9.34
N THR A 24 9.14 -7.53 9.48
CA THR A 24 8.83 -6.69 10.64
C THR A 24 8.21 -5.38 10.21
N LEU A 25 7.32 -4.83 11.04
CA LEU A 25 6.80 -3.48 10.82
C LEU A 25 7.91 -2.44 11.00
N LYS A 26 7.90 -1.41 10.17
CA LYS A 26 8.72 -0.21 10.32
C LYS A 26 8.21 0.61 11.52
N GLU A 27 9.05 1.47 12.07
CA GLU A 27 8.66 2.28 13.23
C GLU A 27 7.42 3.16 12.97
N TRP A 28 7.31 3.73 11.76
CA TRP A 28 6.14 4.50 11.39
C TRP A 28 4.88 3.62 11.23
N GLU A 29 5.03 2.38 10.72
CA GLU A 29 3.94 1.41 10.61
C GLU A 29 3.45 1.00 12.01
N LYS A 30 4.36 0.75 12.96
CA LYS A 30 4.03 0.50 14.38
C LYS A 30 3.29 1.69 15.00
N THR A 31 3.74 2.92 14.71
CA THR A 31 3.06 4.13 15.19
C THR A 31 1.64 4.20 14.68
N VAL A 32 1.43 3.94 13.39
CA VAL A 32 0.11 3.94 12.76
C VAL A 32 -0.78 2.83 13.32
N THR A 33 -0.25 1.61 13.48
CA THR A 33 -1.03 0.49 14.06
C THR A 33 -1.50 0.76 15.48
N GLY A 34 -0.81 1.62 16.22
CA GLY A 34 -1.25 2.06 17.56
C GLY A 34 -2.58 2.83 17.59
N TYR A 35 -3.07 3.30 16.44
CA TYR A 35 -4.38 3.95 16.30
C TYR A 35 -5.50 2.97 15.97
N PHE A 36 -5.20 1.72 15.61
CA PHE A 36 -6.20 0.75 15.17
C PHE A 36 -6.98 0.21 16.36
N PRO A 37 -8.31 0.07 16.24
CA PRO A 37 -9.09 -0.62 17.27
C PRO A 37 -8.60 -2.05 17.50
N ALA A 38 -8.61 -2.51 18.73
CA ALA A 38 -8.25 -3.90 19.03
C ALA A 38 -9.16 -4.88 18.27
N GLY A 39 -8.56 -5.88 17.59
CA GLY A 39 -9.28 -6.82 16.77
C GLY A 39 -9.94 -6.22 15.52
N ALA A 40 -9.50 -5.04 15.07
CA ALA A 40 -10.03 -4.37 13.90
C ALA A 40 -10.03 -5.28 12.67
N LYS A 41 -11.06 -5.14 11.84
CA LYS A 41 -11.13 -5.77 10.54
C LYS A 41 -10.40 -4.89 9.52
N ILE A 42 -9.31 -5.40 8.97
CA ILE A 42 -8.36 -4.67 8.14
C ILE A 42 -8.39 -5.18 6.70
N LEU A 43 -8.48 -4.27 5.73
CA LEU A 43 -8.24 -4.55 4.33
C LEU A 43 -6.84 -4.04 3.93
N ASP A 44 -5.98 -4.94 3.48
CA ASP A 44 -4.64 -4.65 2.96
C ASP A 44 -4.66 -4.65 1.43
N ILE A 45 -4.58 -3.46 0.82
CA ILE A 45 -4.67 -3.26 -0.63
C ILE A 45 -3.26 -3.16 -1.24
N GLY A 46 -3.01 -4.00 -2.25
CA GLY A 46 -1.68 -4.21 -2.80
C GLY A 46 -0.85 -5.06 -1.84
N CYS A 47 -1.48 -6.09 -1.26
CA CYS A 47 -0.92 -6.91 -0.19
C CYS A 47 0.35 -7.68 -0.58
N GLY A 48 0.67 -7.78 -1.88
CA GLY A 48 1.83 -8.51 -2.36
C GLY A 48 1.90 -9.93 -1.80
N LEU A 49 3.04 -10.31 -1.26
CA LEU A 49 3.25 -11.61 -0.60
C LEU A 49 2.87 -11.63 0.88
N GLY A 50 2.04 -10.66 1.32
CA GLY A 50 1.37 -10.70 2.63
C GLY A 50 2.23 -10.25 3.81
N ARG A 51 3.30 -9.48 3.60
CA ARG A 51 4.18 -9.03 4.71
C ARG A 51 3.39 -8.37 5.82
N GLU A 52 2.60 -7.36 5.50
CA GLU A 52 1.75 -6.63 6.44
C GLU A 52 0.64 -7.51 6.98
N ALA A 53 -0.02 -8.25 6.10
CA ALA A 53 -1.17 -9.07 6.44
C ALA A 53 -0.83 -10.14 7.48
N PHE A 54 0.30 -10.83 7.35
CA PHE A 54 0.73 -11.84 8.33
C PHE A 54 1.09 -11.23 9.68
N ILE A 55 1.86 -10.13 9.67
CA ILE A 55 2.27 -9.46 10.93
C ILE A 55 1.04 -8.94 11.68
N LEU A 56 0.11 -8.31 10.97
CA LEU A 56 -1.11 -7.78 11.59
C LEU A 56 -2.03 -8.89 12.09
N SER A 57 -2.08 -10.03 11.39
CA SER A 57 -2.78 -11.23 11.87
C SER A 57 -2.15 -11.76 13.17
N ASP A 58 -0.82 -11.83 13.26
CA ASP A 58 -0.10 -12.22 14.48
C ASP A 58 -0.36 -11.23 15.65
N MET A 59 -0.65 -9.96 15.34
CA MET A 59 -1.05 -8.95 16.32
C MET A 59 -2.52 -9.06 16.76
N GLY A 60 -3.29 -10.00 16.19
CA GLY A 60 -4.68 -10.27 16.56
C GLY A 60 -5.72 -9.44 15.78
N PHE A 61 -5.35 -8.88 14.63
CA PHE A 61 -6.30 -8.24 13.73
C PHE A 61 -6.94 -9.25 12.75
N ASP A 62 -8.17 -8.97 12.33
CA ASP A 62 -8.87 -9.72 11.27
C ASP A 62 -8.51 -9.12 9.90
N VAL A 63 -7.54 -9.73 9.22
CA VAL A 63 -6.95 -9.16 8.00
C VAL A 63 -7.45 -9.88 6.76
N THR A 64 -7.76 -9.10 5.71
CA THR A 64 -8.00 -9.58 4.35
C THR A 64 -7.06 -8.84 3.41
N GLY A 65 -6.31 -9.56 2.57
CA GLY A 65 -5.42 -8.98 1.57
C GLY A 65 -6.04 -9.00 0.17
N VAL A 66 -5.81 -7.93 -0.62
CA VAL A 66 -6.19 -7.90 -2.04
C VAL A 66 -5.03 -7.40 -2.89
N ASP A 67 -4.88 -7.97 -4.08
CA ASP A 67 -3.90 -7.54 -5.08
C ASP A 67 -4.48 -7.67 -6.50
N ILE A 68 -3.92 -6.92 -7.45
CA ILE A 68 -4.32 -6.96 -8.87
C ILE A 68 -3.64 -8.09 -9.65
N SER A 69 -2.58 -8.67 -9.11
CA SER A 69 -1.83 -9.75 -9.74
C SER A 69 -2.35 -11.12 -9.28
N LYS A 70 -2.89 -11.87 -10.22
CA LYS A 70 -3.35 -13.23 -9.99
C LYS A 70 -2.23 -14.16 -9.52
N GLU A 71 -1.04 -13.99 -10.08
CA GLU A 71 0.15 -14.77 -9.76
C GLU A 71 0.61 -14.51 -8.32
N VAL A 72 0.64 -13.24 -7.91
CA VAL A 72 0.98 -12.84 -6.54
C VAL A 72 -0.03 -13.42 -5.56
N ILE A 73 -1.33 -13.33 -5.86
CA ILE A 73 -2.40 -13.92 -5.03
C ILE A 73 -2.26 -15.45 -4.92
N ALA A 74 -1.95 -16.14 -6.01
CA ALA A 74 -1.73 -17.59 -5.95
C ALA A 74 -0.55 -17.93 -5.04
N GLN A 75 0.55 -17.17 -5.10
CA GLN A 75 1.73 -17.39 -4.29
C GLN A 75 1.51 -17.05 -2.81
N VAL A 76 0.88 -15.92 -2.49
CA VAL A 76 0.61 -15.56 -1.09
C VAL A 76 -0.33 -16.54 -0.41
N ARG A 77 -1.32 -17.09 -1.13
CA ARG A 77 -2.18 -18.17 -0.62
C ARG A 77 -1.36 -19.42 -0.29
N HIS A 78 -0.42 -19.79 -1.17
CA HIS A 78 0.48 -20.92 -0.91
C HIS A 78 1.36 -20.66 0.32
N LEU A 79 1.92 -19.45 0.45
CA LEU A 79 2.72 -19.05 1.62
C LEU A 79 1.89 -19.06 2.91
N ALA A 80 0.66 -18.55 2.86
CA ALA A 80 -0.26 -18.55 4.01
C ALA A 80 -0.52 -19.98 4.48
N ALA A 81 -0.89 -20.89 3.56
CA ALA A 81 -1.12 -22.29 3.87
C ALA A 81 0.12 -22.98 4.46
N ALA A 82 1.30 -22.74 3.87
CA ALA A 82 2.57 -23.31 4.33
C ALA A 82 2.98 -22.82 5.73
N ARG A 83 2.57 -21.61 6.11
CA ARG A 83 2.87 -20.98 7.42
C ARG A 83 1.73 -21.12 8.44
N GLY A 84 0.60 -21.73 8.06
CA GLY A 84 -0.55 -21.93 8.94
C GLY A 84 -1.40 -20.69 9.18
N TYR A 85 -1.37 -19.70 8.28
CA TYR A 85 -2.24 -18.53 8.33
C TYR A 85 -3.58 -18.80 7.65
N GLU A 86 -4.66 -18.31 8.23
CA GLU A 86 -6.03 -18.36 7.67
C GLU A 86 -6.45 -17.01 7.04
N VAL A 87 -5.50 -16.13 6.73
CA VAL A 87 -5.75 -14.82 6.12
C VAL A 87 -6.31 -14.99 4.70
N PRO A 88 -7.51 -14.43 4.39
CA PRO A 88 -8.05 -14.44 3.04
C PRO A 88 -7.26 -13.52 2.12
N PHE A 89 -6.89 -14.02 0.93
CA PHE A 89 -6.27 -13.23 -0.13
C PHE A 89 -7.10 -13.32 -1.41
N LEU A 90 -7.43 -12.19 -2.03
CA LEU A 90 -8.32 -12.12 -3.18
C LEU A 90 -7.71 -11.26 -4.30
N GLU A 91 -7.86 -11.73 -5.54
CA GLU A 91 -7.61 -10.91 -6.71
C GLU A 91 -8.74 -9.88 -6.88
N TYR A 92 -8.41 -8.64 -7.27
CA TYR A 92 -9.39 -7.66 -7.66
C TYR A 92 -8.95 -6.90 -8.93
N ASN A 93 -9.84 -6.14 -9.54
CA ASN A 93 -9.58 -5.50 -10.84
C ASN A 93 -8.84 -4.16 -10.77
N GLY A 94 -8.41 -3.74 -9.60
CA GLY A 94 -7.74 -2.45 -9.35
C GLY A 94 -8.69 -1.25 -9.23
N LYS A 95 -9.99 -1.43 -9.45
CA LYS A 95 -10.99 -0.34 -9.39
C LYS A 95 -12.04 -0.57 -8.30
N GLU A 96 -12.79 -1.65 -8.42
CA GLU A 96 -13.90 -1.99 -7.53
C GLU A 96 -13.46 -3.09 -6.56
N LEU A 97 -13.59 -2.82 -5.27
CA LEU A 97 -13.31 -3.77 -4.22
C LEU A 97 -14.51 -4.73 -4.06
N PRO A 98 -14.29 -6.05 -4.02
CA PRO A 98 -15.37 -7.05 -3.98
C PRO A 98 -15.98 -7.17 -2.56
N PHE A 99 -16.22 -6.03 -1.91
CA PHE A 99 -16.78 -5.96 -0.57
C PHE A 99 -17.94 -4.98 -0.49
N PRO A 100 -18.94 -5.23 0.36
CA PRO A 100 -20.00 -4.27 0.65
C PRO A 100 -19.46 -2.96 1.25
N ASP A 101 -20.30 -1.93 1.22
CA ASP A 101 -20.04 -0.70 1.95
C ASP A 101 -19.85 -1.00 3.44
N GLU A 102 -19.01 -0.20 4.11
CA GLU A 102 -18.81 -0.25 5.56
C GLU A 102 -18.40 -1.64 6.10
N SER A 103 -17.53 -2.35 5.36
CA SER A 103 -17.06 -3.69 5.70
C SER A 103 -15.85 -3.72 6.63
N PHE A 104 -15.01 -2.67 6.64
CA PHE A 104 -13.72 -2.65 7.31
C PHE A 104 -13.59 -1.50 8.30
N ASP A 105 -12.88 -1.75 9.39
CA ASP A 105 -12.49 -0.73 10.37
C ASP A 105 -11.28 0.06 9.88
N VAL A 106 -10.37 -0.61 9.13
CA VAL A 106 -9.13 -0.04 8.62
C VAL A 106 -8.89 -0.48 7.17
N VAL A 107 -8.42 0.43 6.33
CA VAL A 107 -7.88 0.16 4.99
C VAL A 107 -6.41 0.56 4.96
N LEU A 108 -5.54 -0.34 4.49
CA LEU A 108 -4.10 -0.10 4.32
C LEU A 108 -3.73 -0.08 2.84
N VAL A 109 -2.88 0.86 2.46
CA VAL A 109 -2.26 0.97 1.14
C VAL A 109 -0.79 1.36 1.35
N TRP A 110 -0.05 0.43 1.92
CA TRP A 110 1.35 0.63 2.31
C TRP A 110 2.33 0.24 1.19
N ALA A 111 3.59 0.09 1.52
CA ALA A 111 4.66 -0.24 0.56
C ALA A 111 4.66 0.64 -0.71
N GLN A 112 4.33 1.93 -0.56
CA GLN A 112 4.31 2.94 -1.63
C GLN A 112 3.35 2.64 -2.79
N THR A 113 2.39 1.73 -2.58
CA THR A 113 1.37 1.34 -3.57
C THR A 113 0.60 2.54 -4.12
N PHE A 114 0.41 3.61 -3.32
CA PHE A 114 -0.24 4.84 -3.78
C PHE A 114 0.47 5.48 -4.99
N GLY A 115 1.80 5.35 -5.08
CA GLY A 115 2.60 5.83 -6.21
C GLY A 115 2.42 5.01 -7.50
N LEU A 116 1.87 3.81 -7.42
CA LEU A 116 1.56 2.95 -8.56
C LEU A 116 0.16 3.17 -9.15
N LEU A 117 -0.65 4.01 -8.52
CA LEU A 117 -1.96 4.42 -9.03
C LEU A 117 -1.78 5.61 -9.96
N TYR A 118 -1.53 5.35 -11.25
CA TYR A 118 -1.15 6.40 -12.20
C TYR A 118 -2.29 7.36 -12.53
N GLY A 119 -2.01 8.65 -12.36
CA GLY A 119 -2.92 9.73 -12.66
C GLY A 119 -3.81 10.15 -11.49
N GLU A 120 -4.14 11.45 -11.47
CA GLU A 120 -4.89 12.06 -10.35
C GLU A 120 -6.33 11.55 -10.26
N GLU A 121 -7.01 11.39 -11.40
CA GLU A 121 -8.38 10.89 -11.44
C GLU A 121 -8.50 9.47 -10.86
N TYR A 122 -7.64 8.56 -11.30
CA TYR A 122 -7.63 7.19 -10.79
C TYR A 122 -7.33 7.12 -9.28
N LYS A 123 -6.42 7.95 -8.76
CA LYS A 123 -6.20 8.06 -7.31
C LYS A 123 -7.45 8.50 -6.55
N ARG A 124 -8.19 9.47 -7.12
CA ARG A 124 -9.46 9.94 -6.52
C ARG A 124 -10.53 8.85 -6.52
N GLU A 125 -10.65 8.09 -7.61
CA GLU A 125 -11.55 6.94 -7.69
C GLU A 125 -11.18 5.88 -6.63
N CYS A 126 -9.89 5.54 -6.50
CA CYS A 126 -9.42 4.61 -5.48
C CYS A 126 -9.72 5.09 -4.05
N LEU A 127 -9.45 6.36 -3.74
CA LEU A 127 -9.75 6.94 -2.43
C LEU A 127 -11.25 6.91 -2.11
N ALA A 128 -12.10 7.18 -3.10
CA ALA A 128 -13.56 7.08 -2.93
C ALA A 128 -14.00 5.64 -2.64
N GLU A 129 -13.39 4.67 -3.34
CA GLU A 129 -13.67 3.24 -3.14
C GLU A 129 -13.16 2.74 -1.77
N TRP A 130 -11.99 3.16 -1.32
CA TRP A 130 -11.49 2.86 0.02
C TRP A 130 -12.43 3.44 1.09
N LYS A 131 -12.88 4.69 0.89
CA LYS A 131 -13.85 5.33 1.77
C LYS A 131 -15.19 4.60 1.78
N ARG A 132 -15.65 4.06 0.64
CA ARG A 132 -16.90 3.29 0.55
C ARG A 132 -16.88 2.06 1.46
N VAL A 133 -15.80 1.27 1.39
CA VAL A 133 -15.67 0.03 2.17
C VAL A 133 -15.32 0.26 3.64
N LEU A 134 -14.86 1.46 4.02
CA LEU A 134 -14.63 1.83 5.42
C LEU A 134 -15.95 2.04 6.15
N LYS A 135 -16.06 1.52 7.35
CA LYS A 135 -17.12 1.83 8.32
C LYS A 135 -17.09 3.31 8.68
N LYS A 136 -18.17 3.80 9.27
CA LYS A 136 -18.19 5.14 9.87
C LYS A 136 -17.07 5.25 10.90
N ASP A 137 -16.35 6.38 10.91
CA ASP A 137 -15.18 6.65 11.75
C ASP A 137 -13.98 5.69 11.51
N GLY A 138 -14.04 4.85 10.44
CA GLY A 138 -12.98 3.95 10.04
C GLY A 138 -11.74 4.70 9.54
N LEU A 139 -10.59 4.03 9.55
CA LEU A 139 -9.29 4.61 9.25
C LEU A 139 -8.76 4.12 7.90
N VAL A 140 -8.15 5.00 7.13
CA VAL A 140 -7.33 4.64 5.97
C VAL A 140 -5.91 5.14 6.15
N SER A 141 -4.94 4.25 5.92
CA SER A 141 -3.52 4.61 5.93
C SER A 141 -2.87 4.26 4.60
N PHE A 142 -2.16 5.22 4.02
CA PHE A 142 -1.43 5.02 2.79
C PHE A 142 -0.05 5.68 2.82
N SER A 143 0.86 5.18 1.97
CA SER A 143 2.23 5.69 1.87
C SER A 143 2.66 5.87 0.42
N ALA A 144 3.59 6.81 0.22
CA ALA A 144 4.17 7.13 -1.08
C ALA A 144 5.63 7.57 -0.93
N HIS A 145 6.38 7.54 -2.02
CA HIS A 145 7.75 8.06 -2.04
C HIS A 145 7.82 9.56 -1.79
N ASP A 146 8.78 10.00 -0.97
CA ASP A 146 9.10 11.41 -0.70
C ASP A 146 9.91 12.01 -1.86
N TYR A 147 9.27 12.84 -2.67
CA TYR A 147 9.91 13.49 -3.82
C TYR A 147 11.11 14.33 -3.43
N ARG A 148 11.09 15.04 -2.28
CA ARG A 148 12.23 15.87 -1.85
C ARG A 148 13.46 15.03 -1.58
N TYR A 149 13.27 13.91 -0.88
CA TYR A 149 14.34 12.96 -0.64
C TYR A 149 14.93 12.40 -1.94
N LEU A 150 14.07 11.92 -2.84
CA LEU A 150 14.50 11.34 -4.12
C LEU A 150 15.22 12.34 -4.99
N ARG A 151 14.75 13.59 -5.05
CA ARG A 151 15.41 14.66 -5.82
C ARG A 151 16.80 14.98 -5.29
N GLU A 152 17.01 14.88 -3.98
CA GLU A 152 18.29 15.18 -3.33
C GLU A 152 19.29 14.01 -3.45
N HIS A 153 18.80 12.76 -3.35
CA HIS A 153 19.67 11.58 -3.20
C HIS A 153 19.68 10.66 -4.45
N HIS A 154 18.64 10.69 -5.26
CA HIS A 154 18.47 9.83 -6.43
C HIS A 154 17.97 10.60 -7.67
N PRO A 155 18.59 11.77 -8.01
CA PRO A 155 18.12 12.62 -9.12
C PRO A 155 18.13 11.89 -10.47
N ASP A 156 19.09 10.99 -10.68
CA ASP A 156 19.24 10.22 -11.93
C ASP A 156 18.13 9.18 -12.15
N CYS A 157 17.39 8.85 -11.09
CA CYS A 157 16.24 7.94 -11.13
C CYS A 157 14.90 8.69 -11.29
N LEU A 158 14.91 10.00 -11.49
CA LEU A 158 13.71 10.83 -11.59
C LEU A 158 13.50 11.39 -12.99
N GLU A 159 12.27 11.26 -13.49
CA GLU A 159 11.74 12.01 -14.62
C GLU A 159 10.51 12.82 -14.16
N GLY A 160 10.71 14.08 -13.80
CA GLY A 160 9.67 14.88 -13.15
C GLY A 160 9.27 14.29 -11.79
N ARG A 161 8.05 13.77 -11.68
CA ARG A 161 7.53 13.10 -10.48
C ARG A 161 7.59 11.58 -10.55
N LYS A 162 8.08 11.03 -11.66
CA LYS A 162 8.24 9.58 -11.85
C LYS A 162 9.58 9.12 -11.32
N PHE A 163 9.55 8.19 -10.40
CA PHE A 163 10.72 7.54 -9.83
C PHE A 163 10.91 6.15 -10.43
N TYR A 164 12.05 5.92 -11.07
CA TYR A 164 12.45 4.66 -11.71
C TYR A 164 13.57 3.99 -10.90
N PRO A 165 13.27 3.15 -9.90
CA PRO A 165 14.30 2.50 -9.09
C PRO A 165 15.05 1.40 -9.84
N TYR A 166 14.52 0.94 -10.97
CA TYR A 166 15.09 -0.15 -11.77
C TYR A 166 15.55 0.36 -13.12
N ALA A 167 16.83 0.14 -13.45
CA ALA A 167 17.38 0.51 -14.73
C ALA A 167 16.67 -0.23 -15.88
N ASN A 168 16.36 0.51 -16.96
CA ASN A 168 15.68 0.00 -18.16
C ASN A 168 14.27 -0.59 -17.93
N ALA A 169 13.61 -0.28 -16.81
CA ALA A 169 12.24 -0.66 -16.57
C ALA A 169 11.27 0.46 -17.02
N GLU A 170 10.09 0.05 -17.50
CA GLU A 170 9.02 0.99 -17.84
C GLU A 170 8.17 1.36 -16.62
N ILE A 171 8.20 0.53 -15.55
CA ILE A 171 7.48 0.80 -14.31
C ILE A 171 8.13 1.96 -13.55
N TYR A 172 7.30 2.82 -13.01
CA TYR A 172 7.71 3.91 -12.13
C TYR A 172 6.74 4.07 -10.96
N TRP A 173 7.19 4.74 -9.92
CA TRP A 173 6.33 5.22 -8.85
C TRP A 173 6.18 6.73 -8.97
N GLU A 174 4.98 7.24 -8.85
CA GLU A 174 4.80 8.67 -8.65
C GLU A 174 5.27 9.05 -7.26
N ALA A 175 6.11 10.08 -7.17
CA ALA A 175 6.65 10.62 -5.93
C ALA A 175 5.94 11.92 -5.57
N PHE A 176 5.72 12.17 -4.28
CA PHE A 176 4.89 13.25 -3.78
C PHE A 176 5.64 14.18 -2.81
N GLU A 177 5.15 15.40 -2.69
CA GLU A 177 5.41 16.26 -1.55
C GLU A 177 4.26 16.16 -0.53
N ALA A 178 4.55 16.51 0.72
CA ALA A 178 3.59 16.47 1.81
C ALA A 178 2.24 17.14 1.51
N PRO A 179 2.20 18.38 0.97
CA PRO A 179 0.94 19.05 0.68
C PRO A 179 0.07 18.30 -0.35
N GLU A 180 0.69 17.52 -1.25
CA GLU A 180 -0.04 16.76 -2.27
C GLU A 180 -0.78 15.58 -1.66
N ILE A 181 -0.11 14.84 -0.75
CA ILE A 181 -0.73 13.72 -0.02
C ILE A 181 -1.93 14.21 0.81
N ILE A 182 -1.75 15.31 1.54
CA ILE A 182 -2.82 15.94 2.34
C ILE A 182 -3.99 16.38 1.44
N ARG A 183 -3.69 17.03 0.31
CA ARG A 183 -4.72 17.46 -0.67
C ARG A 183 -5.54 16.29 -1.21
N PHE A 184 -4.94 15.12 -1.44
CA PHE A 184 -5.67 13.93 -1.85
C PHE A 184 -6.63 13.45 -0.76
N ALA A 185 -6.20 13.41 0.49
CA ALA A 185 -7.04 13.05 1.62
C ALA A 185 -8.21 14.03 1.79
N ASP A 186 -7.92 15.33 1.85
CA ASP A 186 -8.93 16.39 1.98
C ASP A 186 -9.93 16.37 0.82
N GLY A 187 -9.44 16.19 -0.43
CA GLY A 187 -10.28 16.11 -1.62
C GLY A 187 -11.19 14.89 -1.66
N ALA A 188 -10.87 13.82 -0.92
CA ALA A 188 -11.72 12.66 -0.70
C ALA A 188 -12.68 12.86 0.51
N GLY A 189 -12.61 13.98 1.21
CA GLY A 189 -13.37 14.25 2.43
C GLY A 189 -12.96 13.32 3.57
N LEU A 190 -11.67 13.08 3.72
CA LEU A 190 -11.04 12.33 4.81
C LEU A 190 -10.34 13.30 5.76
N GLU A 191 -10.52 13.12 7.06
CA GLU A 191 -9.83 13.90 8.09
C GLU A 191 -8.42 13.33 8.29
N VAL A 192 -7.37 14.15 8.11
CA VAL A 192 -5.99 13.73 8.39
C VAL A 192 -5.76 13.67 9.90
N VAL A 193 -5.56 12.47 10.42
CA VAL A 193 -5.30 12.19 11.84
C VAL A 193 -3.80 12.24 12.16
N LEU A 194 -3.00 11.66 11.26
CA LEU A 194 -1.54 11.62 11.38
C LEU A 194 -0.91 11.74 10.00
N TYR A 195 0.11 12.58 9.92
CA TYR A 195 0.99 12.66 8.77
C TYR A 195 2.44 12.60 9.23
N GLY A 196 3.29 11.93 8.49
CA GLY A 196 4.69 11.82 8.85
C GLY A 196 5.59 11.34 7.72
N LYS A 197 6.86 11.23 8.06
CA LYS A 197 7.89 10.60 7.24
C LYS A 197 8.40 9.36 7.94
N GLY A 198 8.67 8.32 7.18
CA GLY A 198 9.20 7.06 7.68
C GLY A 198 10.32 6.51 6.80
N LYS A 199 11.07 5.54 7.32
CA LYS A 199 12.07 4.81 6.53
C LYS A 199 11.41 3.71 5.72
N ILE A 200 11.93 3.46 4.52
CA ILE A 200 11.55 2.35 3.65
C ILE A 200 12.32 1.06 4.05
N TYR A 201 12.08 -0.04 3.32
CA TYR A 201 12.62 -1.36 3.64
C TYR A 201 14.14 -1.46 3.49
N LYS A 202 14.68 -0.80 2.47
CA LYS A 202 16.14 -0.70 2.26
C LYS A 202 16.58 0.74 2.62
N PRO A 203 17.67 0.91 3.35
CA PRO A 203 18.17 2.25 3.72
C PRO A 203 18.41 3.15 2.52
N GLU A 204 18.82 2.58 1.39
CA GLU A 204 19.06 3.27 0.12
C GLU A 204 17.78 3.76 -0.55
N ASP A 205 16.62 3.18 -0.26
CA ASP A 205 15.33 3.59 -0.84
C ASP A 205 14.77 4.88 -0.20
N GLY A 206 15.36 5.30 0.91
CA GLY A 206 15.11 6.60 1.53
C GLY A 206 13.90 6.68 2.44
N THR A 207 13.16 7.77 2.32
CA THR A 207 11.99 8.06 3.15
C THR A 207 10.70 7.99 2.36
N VAL A 208 9.65 7.54 3.05
CA VAL A 208 8.26 7.63 2.59
C VAL A 208 7.54 8.76 3.29
N LEU A 209 6.56 9.30 2.61
CA LEU A 209 5.46 10.04 3.22
C LEU A 209 4.37 9.03 3.59
N HIS A 210 3.83 9.13 4.79
CA HIS A 210 2.68 8.33 5.20
C HIS A 210 1.59 9.22 5.79
N CYS A 211 0.35 8.80 5.55
CA CYS A 211 -0.83 9.50 6.04
C CYS A 211 -1.80 8.48 6.67
N LEU A 212 -2.35 8.83 7.81
CA LEU A 212 -3.48 8.15 8.44
C LEU A 212 -4.65 9.12 8.47
N CYS A 213 -5.77 8.70 7.90
CA CYS A 213 -6.96 9.53 7.80
C CYS A 213 -8.17 8.82 8.38
N ARG A 214 -9.19 9.58 8.80
CA ARG A 214 -10.48 9.10 9.25
C ARG A 214 -11.57 9.42 8.23
N LYS A 215 -12.51 8.49 8.04
CA LYS A 215 -13.73 8.66 7.25
C LYS A 215 -14.72 9.56 7.94
#